data_8836692d0dc3d49589919a0205f701fc
#
_entry.id   8836692d0dc3d49589919a0205f701fc
#
_cell.length_a   1.000
_cell.length_b   1.000
_cell.length_c   1.000
_cell.angle_alpha   90.00
_cell.angle_beta   90.00
_cell.angle_gamma   90.00
#
_symmetry.space_group_name_H-M   'P 1'
#
loop_
_entity.id
_entity.type
_entity.pdbx_description
1 polymer ?
#
loop_
_entity_poly.entity_id
_entity_poly.type
_entity_poly.pdbx_seq_one_letter_code
_entity_poly.pdbx_strand_id
1 'polypeptide(L)'
;RENSEDTGWRERHPEQPFFGLINFFETHESGVMRPSGLPHSAAHLATQLARLNLVAPQVTDPKKVTLPPYYPDIKSVRSDLARHYDNIALMDTRVGHILSALKEDGLLENTVIIWTTDHGDGLPRAKRELFDSGIKVPFIMRVPCKGNEDCGGTTDDRMVSFVDIAPTLLSLARAPIPDWLHGVDFLRSAREYVFASRDRIDEVEDRQRAIRSKRFKYIRSWQPEVPGGHKLAYRDNIDMVRDWRTLYQTKELNQLQSNWFEAPGVRQLYDLANDPFETINLANDPTQSKMIPELEKALSTFLKKIGDNSTMPEEKMRENFLCQNQICKTPKPKIEWQDGKAHLSSSIGASIGYQAAESTHWSLYQRPIELPKFKYKAIRYGFEESETLLAQKP
;
A
#
# COMPACT_ATOMS: atom_id res chain seq x y z
N ARG A 1 15.57 -5.86 -5.22
CA ARG A 1 16.00 -7.02 -6.04
C ARG A 1 14.82 -7.39 -6.91
N GLU A 2 15.06 -7.51 -8.20
CA GLU A 2 14.08 -7.92 -9.19
C GLU A 2 13.48 -9.27 -8.82
N ASN A 3 12.24 -9.50 -9.27
CA ASN A 3 11.52 -10.77 -9.22
C ASN A 3 12.39 -11.92 -9.70
N SER A 4 13.29 -12.40 -8.88
CA SER A 4 13.87 -13.68 -9.13
C SER A 4 12.91 -14.73 -8.54
N GLU A 5 12.62 -15.76 -9.30
CA GLU A 5 12.12 -17.03 -8.81
C GLU A 5 13.10 -17.62 -7.79
N ASP A 6 14.14 -16.86 -7.49
CA ASP A 6 15.19 -17.15 -6.54
C ASP A 6 14.62 -17.20 -5.13
N THR A 7 14.68 -18.37 -4.62
CA THR A 7 14.44 -18.76 -3.26
C THR A 7 15.56 -18.20 -2.35
N GLY A 8 15.67 -16.87 -2.25
CA GLY A 8 16.76 -16.20 -1.54
C GLY A 8 16.97 -16.64 -0.08
N TRP A 9 16.00 -17.34 0.50
CA TRP A 9 16.16 -18.00 1.79
C TRP A 9 17.16 -19.18 1.76
N ARG A 10 17.49 -19.76 0.59
CA ARG A 10 18.47 -20.85 0.42
C ARG A 10 19.90 -20.39 0.63
N GLU A 11 20.17 -19.09 0.44
CA GLU A 11 21.49 -18.49 0.63
C GLU A 11 21.83 -18.17 2.10
N ARG A 12 20.85 -18.31 3.03
CA ARG A 12 21.06 -18.05 4.45
C ARG A 12 21.82 -19.17 5.15
N HIS A 13 22.41 -18.86 6.30
CA HIS A 13 22.89 -19.92 7.20
C HIS A 13 21.71 -20.82 7.62
N PRO A 14 21.84 -22.16 7.71
CA PRO A 14 20.75 -23.07 7.99
C PRO A 14 19.89 -22.71 9.22
N GLU A 15 20.50 -22.29 10.31
CA GLU A 15 19.82 -21.91 11.56
C GLU A 15 19.33 -20.45 11.58
N GLN A 16 19.59 -19.68 10.54
CA GLN A 16 19.19 -18.27 10.48
C GLN A 16 17.73 -18.13 10.08
N PRO A 17 16.89 -17.45 10.90
CA PRO A 17 15.54 -17.09 10.45
C PRO A 17 15.58 -16.12 9.27
N PHE A 18 14.54 -16.12 8.45
CA PHE A 18 14.45 -15.22 7.30
C PHE A 18 13.13 -14.45 7.30
N PHE A 19 13.14 -13.31 6.64
CA PHE A 19 11.97 -12.56 6.22
C PHE A 19 12.05 -12.37 4.71
N GLY A 20 11.02 -12.82 3.99
CA GLY A 20 10.89 -12.66 2.53
C GLY A 20 9.69 -11.79 2.19
N LEU A 21 9.88 -10.82 1.31
CA LEU A 21 8.81 -10.04 0.67
C LEU A 21 8.92 -10.25 -0.83
N ILE A 22 7.91 -10.86 -1.43
CA ILE A 22 7.88 -11.20 -2.85
C ILE A 22 6.74 -10.43 -3.50
N ASN A 23 7.05 -9.67 -4.54
CA ASN A 23 6.07 -8.90 -5.28
C ASN A 23 5.76 -9.56 -6.62
N PHE A 24 4.46 -9.59 -6.97
CA PHE A 24 3.96 -10.08 -8.25
C PHE A 24 3.41 -8.90 -9.05
N PHE A 25 3.82 -8.77 -10.30
CA PHE A 25 3.41 -7.67 -11.19
C PHE A 25 2.31 -8.06 -12.18
N GLU A 26 1.94 -9.33 -12.25
CA GLU A 26 0.96 -9.86 -13.20
C GLU A 26 -0.39 -9.17 -13.07
N THR A 27 -0.82 -8.91 -11.84
CA THR A 27 -2.11 -8.29 -11.52
C THR A 27 -2.08 -6.76 -11.50
N HIS A 28 -0.92 -6.14 -11.74
CA HIS A 28 -0.82 -4.67 -11.84
C HIS A 28 -1.70 -4.15 -12.98
N GLU A 29 -2.26 -2.94 -12.85
CA GLU A 29 -3.17 -2.34 -13.85
C GLU A 29 -2.61 -2.30 -15.27
N SER A 30 -1.29 -2.24 -15.44
CA SER A 30 -0.65 -2.35 -16.76
C SER A 30 -0.85 -3.72 -17.42
N GLY A 31 -1.17 -4.76 -16.67
CA GLY A 31 -1.49 -6.08 -17.18
C GLY A 31 -2.77 -6.13 -18.00
N VAL A 32 -3.71 -5.20 -17.78
CA VAL A 32 -4.93 -5.08 -18.59
C VAL A 32 -4.79 -4.07 -19.72
N MET A 33 -3.80 -3.19 -19.70
CA MET A 33 -3.53 -2.24 -20.78
C MET A 33 -3.09 -2.98 -22.03
N ARG A 34 -3.71 -2.68 -23.19
CA ARG A 34 -3.23 -3.18 -24.48
C ARG A 34 -2.03 -2.35 -24.94
N PRO A 35 -1.05 -2.96 -25.60
CA PRO A 35 -0.08 -2.22 -26.37
C PRO A 35 -0.83 -1.45 -27.48
N SER A 36 -0.96 -0.14 -27.33
CA SER A 36 -1.62 0.72 -28.31
C SER A 36 -0.58 1.54 -29.07
N GLY A 37 -0.58 1.40 -30.40
CA GLY A 37 0.23 2.22 -31.28
C GLY A 37 1.71 1.83 -31.38
N LEU A 38 2.44 2.58 -32.20
CA LEU A 38 3.90 2.45 -32.32
C LEU A 38 4.59 3.01 -31.07
N PRO A 39 5.63 2.36 -30.55
CA PRO A 39 6.37 2.88 -29.42
C PRO A 39 7.03 4.23 -29.77
N HIS A 40 6.81 5.23 -28.95
CA HIS A 40 7.34 6.57 -29.15
C HIS A 40 8.71 6.80 -28.48
N SER A 41 9.24 5.80 -27.78
CA SER A 41 10.56 5.80 -27.15
C SER A 41 11.07 4.38 -26.91
N ALA A 42 12.38 4.24 -26.69
CA ALA A 42 12.99 2.95 -26.33
C ALA A 42 12.44 2.42 -24.99
N ALA A 43 12.19 3.30 -24.02
CA ALA A 43 11.58 2.93 -22.74
C ALA A 43 10.14 2.43 -22.93
N HIS A 44 9.36 3.07 -23.81
CA HIS A 44 8.01 2.60 -24.15
C HIS A 44 8.03 1.23 -24.83
N LEU A 45 8.96 1.02 -25.78
CA LEU A 45 9.15 -0.29 -26.41
C LEU A 45 9.51 -1.36 -25.39
N ALA A 46 10.48 -1.10 -24.50
CA ALA A 46 10.88 -2.03 -23.45
C ALA A 46 9.70 -2.38 -22.54
N THR A 47 8.89 -1.40 -22.16
CA THR A 47 7.66 -1.61 -21.37
C THR A 47 6.64 -2.46 -22.13
N GLN A 48 6.43 -2.22 -23.42
CA GLN A 48 5.53 -3.04 -24.23
C GLN A 48 6.01 -4.48 -24.37
N LEU A 49 7.32 -4.70 -24.59
CA LEU A 49 7.91 -6.03 -24.67
C LEU A 49 7.83 -6.78 -23.32
N ALA A 50 8.09 -6.10 -22.20
CA ALA A 50 7.91 -6.68 -20.88
C ALA A 50 6.46 -7.10 -20.62
N ARG A 51 5.48 -6.28 -21.04
CA ARG A 51 4.05 -6.62 -20.95
C ARG A 51 3.66 -7.83 -21.79
N LEU A 52 4.21 -7.99 -23.01
CA LEU A 52 3.94 -9.16 -23.82
C LEU A 52 4.39 -10.47 -23.14
N ASN A 53 5.47 -10.43 -22.40
CA ASN A 53 5.97 -11.57 -21.64
C ASN A 53 5.22 -11.82 -20.31
N LEU A 54 4.50 -10.81 -19.81
CA LEU A 54 3.73 -10.87 -18.55
C LEU A 54 2.24 -11.14 -18.78
N VAL A 55 1.73 -10.99 -20.00
CA VAL A 55 0.31 -11.18 -20.30
C VAL A 55 -0.01 -12.66 -20.32
N ALA A 56 -0.84 -13.11 -19.41
CA ALA A 56 -1.42 -14.45 -19.45
C ALA A 56 -2.20 -14.69 -20.75
N PRO A 57 -2.19 -15.89 -21.32
CA PRO A 57 -3.10 -16.25 -22.41
C PRO A 57 -4.54 -15.97 -21.97
N GLN A 58 -5.34 -15.34 -22.83
CA GLN A 58 -6.74 -15.12 -22.51
C GLN A 58 -7.51 -16.44 -22.58
N VAL A 59 -7.87 -16.97 -21.41
CA VAL A 59 -8.62 -18.22 -21.23
C VAL A 59 -10.04 -17.94 -20.75
N THR A 60 -10.21 -16.89 -19.98
CA THR A 60 -11.51 -16.48 -19.43
C THR A 60 -12.42 -15.94 -20.55
N ASP A 61 -13.60 -16.53 -20.70
CA ASP A 61 -14.62 -16.04 -21.64
C ASP A 61 -15.18 -14.69 -21.15
N PRO A 62 -14.99 -13.59 -21.88
CA PRO A 62 -15.50 -12.27 -21.48
C PRO A 62 -17.01 -12.22 -21.27
N LYS A 63 -17.77 -13.10 -21.90
CA LYS A 63 -19.23 -13.19 -21.73
C LYS A 63 -19.65 -13.75 -20.38
N LYS A 64 -18.76 -14.46 -19.69
CA LYS A 64 -19.01 -15.12 -18.40
C LYS A 64 -18.54 -14.33 -17.20
N VAL A 65 -17.84 -13.20 -17.38
CA VAL A 65 -17.41 -12.37 -16.26
C VAL A 65 -18.60 -11.70 -15.59
N THR A 66 -18.57 -11.67 -14.26
CA THR A 66 -19.56 -10.92 -13.47
C THR A 66 -19.17 -9.47 -13.39
N LEU A 67 -20.06 -8.58 -13.78
CA LEU A 67 -19.83 -7.13 -13.74
C LEU A 67 -20.32 -6.54 -12.42
N PRO A 68 -19.49 -5.75 -11.70
CA PRO A 68 -20.00 -4.82 -10.70
C PRO A 68 -21.07 -3.90 -11.32
N PRO A 69 -22.14 -3.52 -10.56
CA PRO A 69 -23.28 -2.82 -11.11
C PRO A 69 -22.99 -1.41 -11.65
N TYR A 70 -21.85 -0.85 -11.26
CA TYR A 70 -21.42 0.47 -11.73
C TYR A 70 -20.70 0.44 -13.08
N TYR A 71 -20.29 -0.74 -13.59
CA TYR A 71 -19.68 -0.84 -14.91
C TYR A 71 -20.74 -0.97 -16.01
N PRO A 72 -20.59 -0.28 -17.15
CA PRO A 72 -21.42 -0.53 -18.32
C PRO A 72 -21.10 -1.90 -18.92
N ASP A 73 -22.14 -2.59 -19.38
CA ASP A 73 -21.98 -3.90 -20.01
C ASP A 73 -21.58 -3.73 -21.49
N ILE A 74 -20.30 -3.49 -21.71
CA ILE A 74 -19.70 -3.31 -23.05
C ILE A 74 -18.51 -4.22 -23.23
N LYS A 75 -18.11 -4.41 -24.49
CA LYS A 75 -17.05 -5.36 -24.89
C LYS A 75 -15.71 -5.08 -24.18
N SER A 76 -15.28 -3.83 -24.09
CA SER A 76 -14.00 -3.47 -23.46
C SER A 76 -14.00 -3.79 -21.97
N VAL A 77 -15.07 -3.45 -21.25
CA VAL A 77 -15.22 -3.76 -19.82
C VAL A 77 -15.12 -5.27 -19.58
N ARG A 78 -15.87 -6.07 -20.33
CA ARG A 78 -15.82 -7.53 -20.22
C ARG A 78 -14.46 -8.12 -20.56
N SER A 79 -13.81 -7.59 -21.62
CA SER A 79 -12.49 -8.06 -22.05
C SER A 79 -11.38 -7.72 -21.05
N ASP A 80 -11.43 -6.51 -20.45
CA ASP A 80 -10.42 -6.10 -19.49
C ASP A 80 -10.58 -6.84 -18.15
N LEU A 81 -11.82 -7.11 -17.72
CA LEU A 81 -12.13 -7.96 -16.57
C LEU A 81 -11.65 -9.41 -16.80
N ALA A 82 -11.95 -10.00 -17.96
CA ALA A 82 -11.50 -11.35 -18.29
C ALA A 82 -9.97 -11.46 -18.24
N ARG A 83 -9.27 -10.47 -18.78
CA ARG A 83 -7.81 -10.40 -18.72
C ARG A 83 -7.28 -10.25 -17.30
N HIS A 84 -7.97 -9.44 -16.48
CA HIS A 84 -7.61 -9.32 -15.07
C HIS A 84 -7.71 -10.67 -14.34
N TYR A 85 -8.76 -11.46 -14.60
CA TYR A 85 -8.90 -12.81 -14.03
C TYR A 85 -7.79 -13.76 -14.51
N ASP A 86 -7.43 -13.71 -15.79
CA ASP A 86 -6.32 -14.52 -16.33
C ASP A 86 -4.98 -14.15 -15.68
N ASN A 87 -4.76 -12.84 -15.43
CA ASN A 87 -3.56 -12.36 -14.72
C ASN A 87 -3.52 -12.86 -13.26
N ILE A 88 -4.67 -12.90 -12.58
CA ILE A 88 -4.77 -13.47 -11.22
C ILE A 88 -4.43 -14.97 -11.26
N ALA A 89 -4.94 -15.73 -12.21
CA ALA A 89 -4.63 -17.15 -12.36
C ALA A 89 -3.13 -17.40 -12.61
N LEU A 90 -2.48 -16.53 -13.40
CA LEU A 90 -1.04 -16.59 -13.63
C LEU A 90 -0.25 -16.31 -12.35
N MET A 91 -0.62 -15.28 -11.60
CA MET A 91 -0.01 -14.95 -10.31
C MET A 91 -0.21 -16.10 -9.31
N ASP A 92 -1.40 -16.69 -9.23
CA ASP A 92 -1.68 -17.85 -8.35
C ASP A 92 -0.76 -19.05 -8.65
N THR A 93 -0.51 -19.32 -9.93
CA THR A 93 0.44 -20.36 -10.35
C THR A 93 1.85 -20.08 -9.79
N ARG A 94 2.30 -18.83 -9.82
CA ARG A 94 3.62 -18.45 -9.29
C ARG A 94 3.67 -18.53 -7.76
N VAL A 95 2.60 -18.17 -7.08
CA VAL A 95 2.47 -18.39 -5.62
C VAL A 95 2.59 -19.87 -5.31
N GLY A 96 1.93 -20.74 -6.10
CA GLY A 96 2.03 -22.19 -5.97
C GLY A 96 3.46 -22.71 -6.08
N HIS A 97 4.28 -22.18 -7.00
CA HIS A 97 5.69 -22.54 -7.13
C HIS A 97 6.49 -22.20 -5.87
N ILE A 98 6.26 -21.01 -5.27
CA ILE A 98 6.95 -20.60 -4.04
C ILE A 98 6.55 -21.50 -2.85
N LEU A 99 5.26 -21.81 -2.72
CA LEU A 99 4.79 -22.72 -1.66
C LEU A 99 5.38 -24.12 -1.83
N SER A 100 5.51 -24.62 -3.07
CA SER A 100 6.15 -25.89 -3.38
C SER A 100 7.63 -25.89 -3.00
N ALA A 101 8.36 -24.81 -3.32
CA ALA A 101 9.77 -24.67 -2.97
C ALA A 101 9.98 -24.62 -1.43
N LEU A 102 9.11 -23.92 -0.68
CA LEU A 102 9.14 -23.94 0.79
C LEU A 102 8.89 -25.33 1.35
N LYS A 103 7.98 -26.09 0.72
CA LYS A 103 7.68 -27.46 1.12
C LYS A 103 8.86 -28.40 0.85
N GLU A 104 9.45 -28.32 -0.33
CA GLU A 104 10.64 -29.09 -0.72
C GLU A 104 11.83 -28.85 0.20
N ASP A 105 12.02 -27.61 0.64
CA ASP A 105 13.06 -27.21 1.59
C ASP A 105 12.72 -27.56 3.06
N GLY A 106 11.56 -28.16 3.32
CA GLY A 106 11.11 -28.52 4.69
C GLY A 106 10.77 -27.31 5.56
N LEU A 107 10.57 -26.14 4.98
CA LEU A 107 10.35 -24.87 5.69
C LEU A 107 8.87 -24.48 5.82
N LEU A 108 7.98 -25.07 5.00
CA LEU A 108 6.58 -24.66 4.92
C LEU A 108 5.88 -24.75 6.27
N GLU A 109 6.14 -25.82 7.05
CA GLU A 109 5.47 -26.05 8.34
C GLU A 109 5.96 -25.11 9.45
N ASN A 110 7.07 -24.45 9.27
CA ASN A 110 7.65 -23.50 10.24
C ASN A 110 7.71 -22.06 9.72
N THR A 111 6.95 -21.75 8.68
CA THR A 111 6.93 -20.41 8.07
C THR A 111 5.54 -19.79 8.19
N VAL A 112 5.47 -18.58 8.74
CA VAL A 112 4.27 -17.73 8.63
C VAL A 112 4.19 -17.20 7.22
N ILE A 113 3.06 -17.38 6.56
CA ILE A 113 2.83 -16.92 5.19
C ILE A 113 1.67 -15.94 5.21
N ILE A 114 1.89 -14.76 4.66
CA ILE A 114 0.85 -13.76 4.42
C ILE A 114 0.79 -13.52 2.92
N TRP A 115 -0.38 -13.75 2.34
CA TRP A 115 -0.67 -13.39 0.95
C TRP A 115 -1.70 -12.27 0.95
N THR A 116 -1.38 -11.18 0.28
CA THR A 116 -2.23 -9.99 0.17
C THR A 116 -1.84 -9.18 -1.05
N THR A 117 -2.51 -8.08 -1.31
CA THR A 117 -2.17 -7.07 -2.33
C THR A 117 -2.02 -5.70 -1.67
N ASP A 118 -1.33 -4.77 -2.30
CA ASP A 118 -1.09 -3.42 -1.78
C ASP A 118 -2.34 -2.51 -1.83
N HIS A 119 -3.27 -2.78 -2.75
CA HIS A 119 -4.57 -2.11 -2.92
C HIS A 119 -5.56 -3.08 -3.60
N GLY A 120 -6.80 -2.65 -3.80
CA GLY A 120 -7.80 -3.42 -4.56
C GLY A 120 -7.44 -3.59 -6.04
N ASP A 121 -8.39 -4.05 -6.84
CA ASP A 121 -8.16 -4.38 -8.24
C ASP A 121 -7.47 -3.25 -9.03
N GLY A 122 -6.56 -3.61 -9.94
CA GLY A 122 -5.90 -2.69 -10.88
C GLY A 122 -6.84 -2.15 -11.96
N LEU A 123 -8.08 -1.86 -11.60
CA LEU A 123 -9.18 -1.45 -12.48
C LEU A 123 -9.73 -0.07 -12.06
N PRO A 124 -10.46 0.64 -12.96
CA PRO A 124 -11.10 1.90 -12.62
C PRO A 124 -12.14 1.72 -11.50
N ARG A 125 -12.33 2.74 -10.68
CA ARG A 125 -13.15 2.75 -9.46
C ARG A 125 -12.70 1.73 -8.39
N ALA A 126 -11.50 1.21 -8.50
CA ALA A 126 -10.85 0.36 -7.51
C ALA A 126 -9.49 0.96 -7.12
N LYS A 127 -8.44 0.73 -7.90
CA LYS A 127 -7.14 1.38 -7.65
C LYS A 127 -7.29 2.89 -7.53
N ARG A 128 -6.64 3.52 -6.55
CA ARG A 128 -6.69 4.95 -6.20
C ARG A 128 -7.97 5.41 -5.51
N GLU A 129 -8.95 4.54 -5.29
CA GLU A 129 -10.23 4.91 -4.68
C GLU A 129 -10.33 4.47 -3.22
N LEU A 130 -11.13 5.21 -2.43
CA LEU A 130 -11.41 4.87 -1.03
C LEU A 130 -12.66 3.99 -0.86
N PHE A 131 -13.25 3.52 -1.95
CA PHE A 131 -14.28 2.48 -1.94
C PHE A 131 -13.71 1.12 -1.50
N ASP A 132 -14.56 0.21 -1.04
CA ASP A 132 -14.11 -1.15 -0.69
C ASP A 132 -13.44 -1.86 -1.87
N SER A 133 -13.84 -1.57 -3.11
CA SER A 133 -13.13 -2.04 -4.30
C SER A 133 -11.64 -1.65 -4.36
N GLY A 134 -11.26 -0.54 -3.73
CA GLY A 134 -9.88 -0.06 -3.67
C GLY A 134 -9.14 -0.36 -2.38
N ILE A 135 -9.85 -0.54 -1.26
CA ILE A 135 -9.23 -0.68 0.07
C ILE A 135 -9.52 -2.00 0.79
N LYS A 136 -10.58 -2.73 0.43
CA LYS A 136 -10.86 -4.05 0.99
C LYS A 136 -10.13 -5.11 0.17
N VAL A 137 -8.90 -5.37 0.54
CA VAL A 137 -8.01 -6.31 -0.16
C VAL A 137 -8.19 -7.74 0.34
N PRO A 138 -7.92 -8.75 -0.49
CA PRO A 138 -7.80 -10.12 -0.02
C PRO A 138 -6.62 -10.23 0.96
N PHE A 139 -6.82 -10.99 2.03
CA PHE A 139 -5.81 -11.22 3.06
C PHE A 139 -5.90 -12.66 3.54
N ILE A 140 -4.89 -13.45 3.24
CA ILE A 140 -4.79 -14.86 3.66
C ILE A 140 -3.54 -14.99 4.53
N MET A 141 -3.70 -15.58 5.71
CA MET A 141 -2.60 -15.80 6.62
C MET A 141 -2.54 -17.25 7.06
N ARG A 142 -1.38 -17.87 6.91
CA ARG A 142 -1.06 -19.16 7.48
C ARG A 142 -0.06 -18.96 8.61
N VAL A 143 -0.43 -19.40 9.80
CA VAL A 143 0.47 -19.46 10.96
C VAL A 143 0.77 -20.94 11.22
N PRO A 144 2.04 -21.31 11.47
CA PRO A 144 2.41 -22.67 11.82
C PRO A 144 1.60 -23.21 13.00
N CYS A 145 1.06 -24.41 12.85
CA CYS A 145 0.34 -25.10 13.90
C CYS A 145 1.28 -25.82 14.86
N LYS A 146 0.92 -25.83 16.14
CA LYS A 146 1.60 -26.67 17.14
C LYS A 146 0.80 -27.95 17.34
N GLY A 147 1.41 -29.10 17.03
CA GLY A 147 0.78 -30.42 17.25
C GLY A 147 -0.15 -30.86 16.13
N ASN A 148 -1.09 -31.77 16.46
CA ASN A 148 -2.04 -32.34 15.51
C ASN A 148 -3.35 -31.52 15.38
N GLU A 149 -3.33 -30.23 15.67
CA GLU A 149 -4.51 -29.37 15.55
C GLU A 149 -4.74 -29.01 14.08
N ASP A 150 -5.98 -29.09 13.62
CA ASP A 150 -6.40 -28.58 12.33
C ASP A 150 -6.55 -27.05 12.43
N CYS A 151 -5.51 -26.33 12.04
CA CYS A 151 -5.43 -24.88 12.12
C CYS A 151 -5.80 -24.18 10.80
N GLY A 152 -6.35 -24.89 9.84
CA GLY A 152 -6.69 -24.39 8.52
C GLY A 152 -8.17 -24.12 8.32
N GLY A 153 -8.50 -23.41 7.23
CA GLY A 153 -9.86 -23.29 6.72
C GLY A 153 -10.81 -22.39 7.53
N THR A 154 -10.30 -21.54 8.41
CA THR A 154 -11.13 -20.59 9.18
C THR A 154 -11.26 -19.25 8.46
N THR A 155 -12.40 -18.58 8.66
CA THR A 155 -12.61 -17.19 8.25
C THR A 155 -12.67 -16.31 9.48
N ASP A 156 -11.95 -15.18 9.45
CA ASP A 156 -11.93 -14.19 10.50
C ASP A 156 -12.48 -12.86 9.97
N ASP A 157 -13.52 -12.34 10.59
CA ASP A 157 -14.23 -11.13 10.19
C ASP A 157 -13.73 -9.86 10.91
N ARG A 158 -12.67 -9.96 11.70
CA ARG A 158 -12.09 -8.78 12.35
C ARG A 158 -11.52 -7.81 11.32
N MET A 159 -11.61 -6.52 11.64
CA MET A 159 -11.02 -5.50 10.77
C MET A 159 -9.53 -5.39 11.02
N VAL A 160 -8.75 -5.43 9.94
CA VAL A 160 -7.30 -5.31 9.90
C VAL A 160 -6.94 -4.16 8.96
N SER A 161 -5.93 -3.40 9.31
CA SER A 161 -5.36 -2.36 8.45
C SER A 161 -3.89 -2.68 8.15
N PHE A 162 -3.36 -2.21 7.03
CA PHE A 162 -1.95 -2.44 6.69
C PHE A 162 -0.96 -1.89 7.70
N VAL A 163 -1.32 -0.85 8.44
CA VAL A 163 -0.50 -0.35 9.57
C VAL A 163 -0.33 -1.40 10.68
N ASP A 164 -1.17 -2.43 10.72
CA ASP A 164 -1.13 -3.51 11.71
C ASP A 164 -0.18 -4.66 11.32
N ILE A 165 0.23 -4.73 10.05
CA ILE A 165 1.11 -5.81 9.56
C ILE A 165 2.46 -5.77 10.28
N ALA A 166 3.10 -4.60 10.32
CA ALA A 166 4.43 -4.47 10.93
C ALA A 166 4.44 -4.85 12.43
N PRO A 167 3.57 -4.31 13.30
CA PRO A 167 3.54 -4.72 14.71
C PRO A 167 3.18 -6.19 14.90
N THR A 168 2.32 -6.77 14.05
CA THR A 168 1.99 -8.21 14.11
C THR A 168 3.19 -9.08 13.74
N LEU A 169 3.94 -8.73 12.70
CA LEU A 169 5.15 -9.44 12.30
C LEU A 169 6.24 -9.34 13.39
N LEU A 170 6.41 -8.17 13.99
CA LEU A 170 7.35 -7.99 15.11
C LEU A 170 6.95 -8.87 16.31
N SER A 171 5.65 -8.91 16.63
CA SER A 171 5.12 -9.78 17.69
C SER A 171 5.38 -11.26 17.42
N LEU A 172 5.13 -11.72 16.19
CA LEU A 172 5.41 -13.10 15.76
C LEU A 172 6.90 -13.42 15.81
N ALA A 173 7.76 -12.48 15.45
CA ALA A 173 9.20 -12.58 15.53
C ALA A 173 9.76 -12.43 16.97
N ARG A 174 8.89 -12.20 17.98
CA ARG A 174 9.27 -11.90 19.38
C ARG A 174 10.19 -10.69 19.50
N ALA A 175 10.07 -9.75 18.57
CA ALA A 175 10.80 -8.49 18.58
C ALA A 175 9.97 -7.40 19.29
N PRO A 176 10.60 -6.40 19.92
CA PRO A 176 9.88 -5.29 20.53
C PRO A 176 9.15 -4.47 19.47
N ILE A 177 7.92 -4.08 19.79
CA ILE A 177 7.11 -3.19 18.93
C ILE A 177 7.43 -1.75 19.32
N PRO A 178 7.95 -0.91 18.40
CA PRO A 178 8.25 0.48 18.68
C PRO A 178 6.97 1.31 18.95
N ASP A 179 7.03 2.22 19.93
CA ASP A 179 5.89 3.04 20.35
C ASP A 179 5.40 4.03 19.27
N TRP A 180 6.23 4.35 18.27
CA TRP A 180 5.86 5.23 17.17
C TRP A 180 5.04 4.55 16.07
N LEU A 181 4.85 3.23 16.11
CA LEU A 181 3.97 2.53 15.19
C LEU A 181 2.50 2.81 15.53
N HIS A 182 1.73 3.23 14.52
CA HIS A 182 0.29 3.50 14.68
C HIS A 182 -0.58 2.23 14.63
N GLY A 183 -0.01 1.13 14.18
CA GLY A 183 -0.66 -0.17 14.10
C GLY A 183 -0.70 -0.91 15.43
N VAL A 184 -1.47 -1.99 15.47
CA VAL A 184 -1.57 -2.93 16.59
C VAL A 184 -1.30 -4.35 16.11
N ASP A 185 -0.90 -5.25 17.00
CA ASP A 185 -0.89 -6.68 16.72
C ASP A 185 -2.34 -7.17 16.56
N PHE A 186 -2.77 -7.38 15.31
CA PHE A 186 -4.16 -7.76 15.01
C PHE A 186 -4.51 -9.18 15.45
N LEU A 187 -3.53 -10.02 15.77
CA LEU A 187 -3.80 -11.34 16.35
C LEU A 187 -4.28 -11.24 17.81
N ARG A 188 -3.96 -10.14 18.48
CA ARG A 188 -4.28 -9.89 19.90
C ARG A 188 -5.30 -8.79 20.14
N SER A 189 -5.50 -7.92 19.14
CA SER A 189 -6.35 -6.72 19.28
C SER A 189 -7.31 -6.61 18.11
N ALA A 190 -8.56 -6.22 18.38
CA ALA A 190 -9.55 -5.87 17.37
C ALA A 190 -9.65 -4.35 17.20
N ARG A 191 -10.01 -3.91 16.01
CA ARG A 191 -10.31 -2.51 15.69
C ARG A 191 -11.81 -2.31 15.50
N GLU A 192 -12.32 -1.20 16.02
CA GLU A 192 -13.67 -0.74 15.73
C GLU A 192 -13.74 -0.03 14.37
N TYR A 193 -12.66 0.70 14.03
CA TYR A 193 -12.55 1.45 12.78
C TYR A 193 -11.22 1.17 12.09
N VAL A 194 -11.25 1.19 10.76
CA VAL A 194 -10.08 1.35 9.91
C VAL A 194 -10.18 2.66 9.15
N PHE A 195 -9.03 3.22 8.79
CA PHE A 195 -8.91 4.53 8.16
C PHE A 195 -8.15 4.40 6.85
N ALA A 196 -8.54 5.21 5.87
CA ALA A 196 -7.85 5.31 4.60
C ALA A 196 -7.74 6.77 4.16
N SER A 197 -6.73 7.06 3.36
CA SER A 197 -6.44 8.42 2.90
C SER A 197 -6.04 8.44 1.44
N ARG A 198 -6.37 9.55 0.78
CA ARG A 198 -5.91 9.91 -0.54
C ARG A 198 -5.66 11.41 -0.56
N ASP A 199 -4.51 11.86 -1.04
CA ASP A 199 -4.19 13.28 -1.20
C ASP A 199 -4.08 13.67 -2.65
N ARG A 200 -3.73 12.70 -3.51
CA ARG A 200 -3.51 12.89 -4.93
C ARG A 200 -3.88 11.64 -5.71
N ILE A 201 -4.38 11.81 -6.90
CA ILE A 201 -4.50 10.76 -7.91
C ILE A 201 -3.56 11.11 -9.06
N ASP A 202 -2.37 10.50 -9.08
CA ASP A 202 -1.30 10.77 -10.04
C ASP A 202 -1.05 12.30 -10.18
N GLU A 203 -1.39 12.92 -11.32
CA GLU A 203 -1.24 14.36 -11.55
C GLU A 203 -2.31 15.25 -10.92
N VAL A 204 -3.40 14.68 -10.38
CA VAL A 204 -4.55 15.44 -9.86
C VAL A 204 -4.58 15.43 -8.33
N GLU A 205 -4.62 16.61 -7.74
CA GLU A 205 -4.84 16.77 -6.30
C GLU A 205 -6.28 16.44 -5.93
N ASP A 206 -6.47 15.49 -5.01
CA ASP A 206 -7.79 15.03 -4.56
C ASP A 206 -7.71 14.49 -3.13
N ARG A 207 -7.77 15.41 -2.19
CA ARG A 207 -7.66 15.08 -0.77
C ARG A 207 -8.95 14.50 -0.24
N GLN A 208 -8.89 13.24 0.16
CA GLN A 208 -9.98 12.52 0.80
C GLN A 208 -9.50 11.73 2.01
N ARG A 209 -10.41 11.53 2.98
CA ARG A 209 -10.19 10.68 4.17
C ARG A 209 -11.42 9.82 4.38
N ALA A 210 -11.20 8.55 4.66
CA ALA A 210 -12.25 7.59 4.95
C ALA A 210 -12.10 7.00 6.35
N ILE A 211 -13.24 6.73 6.98
CA ILE A 211 -13.39 5.90 8.17
C ILE A 211 -14.39 4.80 7.85
N ARG A 212 -14.05 3.57 8.22
CA ARG A 212 -14.86 2.38 7.96
C ARG A 212 -15.04 1.58 9.25
N SER A 213 -16.28 1.31 9.62
CA SER A 213 -16.69 0.30 10.59
C SER A 213 -17.03 -1.02 9.86
N LYS A 214 -17.45 -2.07 10.57
CA LYS A 214 -17.92 -3.31 9.90
C LYS A 214 -19.08 -3.06 8.94
N ARG A 215 -19.96 -2.10 9.22
CA ARG A 215 -21.16 -1.84 8.44
C ARG A 215 -21.12 -0.57 7.62
N PHE A 216 -20.60 0.52 8.14
CA PHE A 216 -20.66 1.82 7.49
C PHE A 216 -19.29 2.32 7.08
N LYS A 217 -19.26 3.02 5.95
CA LYS A 217 -18.11 3.79 5.50
C LYS A 217 -18.52 5.24 5.30
N TYR A 218 -17.72 6.14 5.86
CA TYR A 218 -17.84 7.57 5.64
C TYR A 218 -16.58 8.08 4.94
N ILE A 219 -16.77 8.87 3.87
CA ILE A 219 -15.67 9.51 3.13
C ILE A 219 -15.92 11.02 3.15
N ARG A 220 -14.89 11.77 3.55
CA ARG A 220 -14.87 13.23 3.44
C ARG A 220 -13.92 13.66 2.34
N SER A 221 -14.39 14.53 1.43
CA SER A 221 -13.58 15.18 0.40
C SER A 221 -13.36 16.66 0.70
N TRP A 222 -12.17 17.15 0.37
CA TRP A 222 -11.81 18.58 0.38
C TRP A 222 -11.74 19.17 -1.03
N GLN A 223 -11.80 18.31 -2.08
CA GLN A 223 -12.03 18.66 -3.48
C GLN A 223 -13.33 18.00 -3.97
N PRO A 224 -14.49 18.46 -3.46
CA PRO A 224 -15.78 17.79 -3.69
C PRO A 224 -16.26 17.83 -5.14
N GLU A 225 -15.66 18.66 -5.97
CA GLU A 225 -15.94 18.81 -7.40
C GLU A 225 -15.10 17.88 -8.29
N VAL A 226 -14.06 17.23 -7.75
CA VAL A 226 -13.18 16.34 -8.53
C VAL A 226 -13.78 14.94 -8.62
N PRO A 227 -14.27 14.51 -9.81
CA PRO A 227 -14.83 13.18 -9.97
C PRO A 227 -13.74 12.10 -10.01
N GLY A 228 -14.02 10.90 -9.51
CA GLY A 228 -13.10 9.76 -9.61
C GLY A 228 -12.72 9.43 -11.05
N GLY A 229 -13.66 9.60 -11.99
CA GLY A 229 -13.50 9.34 -13.43
C GLY A 229 -12.79 10.43 -14.23
N HIS A 230 -12.16 11.45 -13.60
CA HIS A 230 -11.40 12.48 -14.33
C HIS A 230 -10.28 11.87 -15.19
N LYS A 231 -9.74 12.66 -16.12
CA LYS A 231 -8.66 12.20 -17.00
C LYS A 231 -7.35 12.00 -16.21
N LEU A 232 -6.72 10.85 -16.42
CA LEU A 232 -5.39 10.53 -15.93
C LEU A 232 -4.59 9.89 -17.05
N ALA A 233 -3.42 10.42 -17.36
CA ALA A 233 -2.60 9.98 -18.48
C ALA A 233 -2.28 8.48 -18.43
N TYR A 234 -2.00 7.95 -17.25
CA TYR A 234 -1.68 6.54 -17.08
C TYR A 234 -2.91 5.63 -17.15
N ARG A 235 -3.97 5.92 -16.38
CA ARG A 235 -5.21 5.12 -16.32
C ARG A 235 -5.95 5.09 -17.65
N ASP A 236 -5.89 6.17 -18.42
CA ASP A 236 -6.56 6.29 -19.71
C ASP A 236 -5.94 5.39 -20.80
N ASN A 237 -4.87 4.64 -20.49
CA ASN A 237 -4.39 3.55 -21.35
C ASN A 237 -5.23 2.27 -21.26
N ILE A 238 -6.14 2.16 -20.30
CA ILE A 238 -7.07 1.02 -20.18
C ILE A 238 -8.26 1.23 -21.10
N ASP A 239 -8.58 0.24 -21.94
CA ASP A 239 -9.65 0.34 -22.95
C ASP A 239 -11.00 0.65 -22.31
N MET A 240 -11.38 -0.06 -21.24
CA MET A 240 -12.66 0.16 -20.58
C MET A 240 -12.82 1.58 -20.04
N VAL A 241 -11.75 2.25 -19.62
CA VAL A 241 -11.79 3.63 -19.11
C VAL A 241 -12.17 4.60 -20.21
N ARG A 242 -11.56 4.44 -21.41
CA ARG A 242 -11.81 5.32 -22.55
C ARG A 242 -13.24 5.15 -23.08
N ASP A 243 -13.68 3.90 -23.25
CA ASP A 243 -15.00 3.59 -23.76
C ASP A 243 -16.09 4.01 -22.76
N TRP A 244 -15.89 3.75 -21.46
CA TRP A 244 -16.82 4.18 -20.42
C TRP A 244 -16.97 5.71 -20.37
N ARG A 245 -15.86 6.45 -20.49
CA ARG A 245 -15.88 7.92 -20.57
C ARG A 245 -16.58 8.41 -21.83
N THR A 246 -16.42 7.75 -22.97
CA THR A 246 -17.12 8.08 -24.21
C THR A 246 -18.61 7.95 -24.03
N LEU A 247 -19.10 6.85 -23.45
CA LEU A 247 -20.52 6.65 -23.15
C LEU A 247 -21.07 7.71 -22.18
N TYR A 248 -20.28 8.14 -21.21
CA TYR A 248 -20.64 9.24 -20.33
C TYR A 248 -20.82 10.55 -21.10
N GLN A 249 -19.89 10.88 -22.00
CA GLN A 249 -19.94 12.11 -22.82
C GLN A 249 -21.11 12.09 -23.81
N THR A 250 -21.48 10.94 -24.36
CA THR A 250 -22.61 10.77 -25.27
C THR A 250 -23.95 10.58 -24.55
N LYS A 251 -23.95 10.56 -23.19
CA LYS A 251 -25.14 10.38 -22.34
C LYS A 251 -25.87 9.04 -22.52
N GLU A 252 -25.10 8.00 -22.80
CA GLU A 252 -25.62 6.64 -23.00
C GLU A 252 -25.61 5.79 -21.72
N LEU A 253 -25.07 6.32 -20.61
CA LEU A 253 -25.03 5.64 -19.32
C LEU A 253 -26.30 5.89 -18.50
N ASN A 254 -26.64 4.91 -17.65
CA ASN A 254 -27.60 5.16 -16.58
C ASN A 254 -26.91 5.95 -15.43
N GLN A 255 -27.68 6.41 -14.44
CA GLN A 255 -27.19 7.25 -13.35
C GLN A 255 -26.08 6.55 -12.56
N LEU A 256 -26.24 5.27 -12.23
CA LEU A 256 -25.26 4.50 -11.46
C LEU A 256 -23.90 4.41 -12.17
N GLN A 257 -23.92 4.19 -13.47
CA GLN A 257 -22.73 4.12 -14.31
C GLN A 257 -22.10 5.50 -14.53
N SER A 258 -22.89 6.58 -14.43
CA SER A 258 -22.44 7.98 -14.58
C SER A 258 -21.77 8.51 -13.30
N ASN A 259 -22.18 8.04 -12.12
CA ASN A 259 -21.78 8.60 -10.82
C ASN A 259 -20.26 8.72 -10.63
N TRP A 260 -19.47 7.83 -11.23
CA TRP A 260 -18.01 7.89 -11.11
C TRP A 260 -17.40 9.10 -11.85
N PHE A 261 -18.10 9.64 -12.85
CA PHE A 261 -17.70 10.83 -13.62
C PHE A 261 -18.31 12.12 -13.07
N GLU A 262 -19.13 12.03 -12.03
CA GLU A 262 -19.78 13.18 -11.40
C GLU A 262 -19.08 13.58 -10.11
N ALA A 263 -19.29 14.83 -9.70
CA ALA A 263 -18.73 15.37 -8.47
C ALA A 263 -19.24 14.59 -7.25
N PRO A 264 -18.36 14.02 -6.42
CA PRO A 264 -18.76 13.16 -5.30
C PRO A 264 -19.40 13.93 -4.14
N GLY A 265 -19.23 15.25 -4.10
CA GLY A 265 -19.63 16.09 -2.99
C GLY A 265 -18.70 16.01 -1.77
N VAL A 266 -19.00 16.81 -0.74
CA VAL A 266 -18.17 16.95 0.47
C VAL A 266 -18.19 15.68 1.31
N ARG A 267 -19.32 14.96 1.32
CA ARG A 267 -19.56 13.80 2.21
C ARG A 267 -20.18 12.66 1.43
N GLN A 268 -19.68 11.46 1.71
CA GLN A 268 -20.27 10.23 1.22
C GLN A 268 -20.43 9.28 2.42
N LEU A 269 -21.58 8.62 2.51
CA LEU A 269 -21.88 7.61 3.54
C LEU A 269 -22.50 6.39 2.85
N TYR A 270 -21.97 5.20 3.16
CA TYR A 270 -22.42 3.94 2.58
C TYR A 270 -22.75 2.92 3.67
N ASP A 271 -23.86 2.18 3.50
CA ASP A 271 -24.20 1.00 4.32
C ASP A 271 -23.71 -0.26 3.61
N LEU A 272 -22.55 -0.72 3.92
CA LEU A 272 -21.84 -1.82 3.26
C LEU A 272 -22.54 -3.18 3.41
N ALA A 273 -23.45 -3.30 4.38
CA ALA A 273 -24.24 -4.53 4.56
C ALA A 273 -25.38 -4.62 3.54
N ASN A 274 -25.97 -3.48 3.14
CA ASN A 274 -27.09 -3.41 2.19
C ASN A 274 -26.62 -2.98 0.80
N ASP A 275 -25.51 -2.27 0.70
CA ASP A 275 -24.92 -1.77 -0.55
C ASP A 275 -23.39 -2.07 -0.57
N PRO A 276 -22.99 -3.33 -0.80
CA PRO A 276 -21.58 -3.73 -0.81
C PRO A 276 -20.79 -3.12 -1.98
N PHE A 277 -21.47 -2.54 -2.97
CA PHE A 277 -20.83 -1.87 -4.11
C PHE A 277 -20.74 -0.35 -3.96
N GLU A 278 -21.23 0.21 -2.85
CA GLU A 278 -21.15 1.63 -2.54
C GLU A 278 -21.71 2.51 -3.66
N THR A 279 -22.94 2.20 -4.03
CA THR A 279 -23.65 2.82 -5.16
C THR A 279 -24.65 3.88 -4.72
N ILE A 280 -25.06 3.86 -3.44
CA ILE A 280 -26.09 4.73 -2.86
C ILE A 280 -25.46 5.58 -1.76
N ASN A 281 -25.19 6.85 -2.06
CA ASN A 281 -24.69 7.79 -1.07
C ASN A 281 -25.80 8.25 -0.11
N LEU A 282 -25.72 7.84 1.15
CA LEU A 282 -26.67 8.12 2.22
C LEU A 282 -26.38 9.40 2.99
N ALA A 283 -25.39 10.20 2.60
CA ALA A 283 -24.97 11.38 3.38
C ALA A 283 -26.09 12.43 3.53
N ASN A 284 -27.03 12.47 2.60
CA ASN A 284 -28.18 13.38 2.63
C ASN A 284 -29.49 12.70 3.09
N ASP A 285 -29.46 11.41 3.44
CA ASP A 285 -30.61 10.71 4.01
C ASP A 285 -30.79 11.10 5.49
N PRO A 286 -31.89 11.75 5.91
CA PRO A 286 -32.09 12.19 7.28
C PRO A 286 -32.10 11.05 8.32
N THR A 287 -32.40 9.82 7.89
CA THR A 287 -32.46 8.65 8.76
C THR A 287 -31.08 8.07 9.05
N GLN A 288 -30.14 8.15 8.09
CA GLN A 288 -28.79 7.58 8.17
C GLN A 288 -27.72 8.62 8.52
N SER A 289 -27.92 9.88 8.12
CA SER A 289 -26.94 10.95 8.33
C SER A 289 -26.68 11.30 9.80
N LYS A 290 -27.54 10.86 10.73
CA LYS A 290 -27.33 11.07 12.19
C LYS A 290 -26.00 10.50 12.69
N MET A 291 -25.41 9.49 12.05
CA MET A 291 -24.13 8.90 12.45
C MET A 291 -22.92 9.67 11.91
N ILE A 292 -23.10 10.56 10.94
CA ILE A 292 -22.00 11.34 10.36
C ILE A 292 -21.21 12.12 11.44
N PRO A 293 -21.83 12.83 12.40
CA PRO A 293 -21.08 13.54 13.44
C PRO A 293 -20.18 12.64 14.27
N GLU A 294 -20.61 11.41 14.57
CA GLU A 294 -19.81 10.44 15.32
C GLU A 294 -18.61 9.96 14.49
N LEU A 295 -18.84 9.59 13.23
CA LEU A 295 -17.79 9.16 12.31
C LEU A 295 -16.79 10.29 12.02
N GLU A 296 -17.25 11.53 11.85
CA GLU A 296 -16.38 12.70 11.69
C GLU A 296 -15.53 12.97 12.94
N LYS A 297 -16.11 12.81 14.14
CA LYS A 297 -15.37 12.94 15.39
C LYS A 297 -14.28 11.87 15.52
N ALA A 298 -14.62 10.62 15.24
CA ALA A 298 -13.66 9.51 15.26
C ALA A 298 -12.54 9.71 14.21
N LEU A 299 -12.89 10.10 12.99
CA LEU A 299 -11.93 10.43 11.95
C LEU A 299 -11.01 11.58 12.34
N SER A 300 -11.57 12.69 12.84
CA SER A 300 -10.80 13.86 13.26
C SER A 300 -9.85 13.54 14.42
N THR A 301 -10.30 12.70 15.36
CA THR A 301 -9.48 12.24 16.48
C THR A 301 -8.28 11.41 15.97
N PHE A 302 -8.52 10.52 15.03
CA PHE A 302 -7.46 9.73 14.42
C PHE A 302 -6.46 10.60 13.66
N LEU A 303 -6.93 11.51 12.78
CA LEU A 303 -6.07 12.40 12.02
C LEU A 303 -5.19 13.28 12.91
N LYS A 304 -5.75 13.78 14.01
CA LYS A 304 -5.00 14.53 15.02
C LYS A 304 -3.93 13.66 15.70
N LYS A 305 -4.29 12.42 16.04
CA LYS A 305 -3.37 11.45 16.68
C LYS A 305 -2.16 11.13 15.82
N ILE A 306 -2.36 10.95 14.50
CA ILE A 306 -1.27 10.61 13.56
C ILE A 306 -0.50 11.83 13.06
N GLY A 307 -0.94 13.07 13.40
CA GLY A 307 -0.33 14.29 12.88
C GLY A 307 -0.52 14.44 11.36
N ASP A 308 -1.76 14.32 10.86
CA ASP A 308 -2.06 14.43 9.43
C ASP A 308 -1.60 15.78 8.86
N ASN A 309 -0.62 15.75 7.97
CA ASN A 309 -0.01 16.91 7.33
C ASN A 309 -0.67 17.31 6.00
N SER A 310 -1.76 16.69 5.62
CA SER A 310 -2.43 16.90 4.32
C SER A 310 -2.97 18.33 4.10
N THR A 311 -3.01 19.16 5.14
CA THR A 311 -3.35 20.59 5.03
C THR A 311 -2.16 21.45 4.63
N MET A 312 -0.95 20.91 4.68
CA MET A 312 0.25 21.65 4.30
C MET A 312 0.35 21.72 2.77
N PRO A 313 0.47 22.88 2.14
CA PRO A 313 0.70 22.99 0.70
C PRO A 313 1.95 22.18 0.30
N GLU A 314 1.89 21.49 -0.85
CA GLU A 314 3.00 20.63 -1.31
C GLU A 314 4.31 21.43 -1.49
N GLU A 315 4.22 22.68 -1.94
CA GLU A 315 5.40 23.56 -2.03
C GLU A 315 6.06 23.76 -0.67
N LYS A 316 5.24 24.00 0.38
CA LYS A 316 5.74 24.15 1.74
C LYS A 316 6.30 22.83 2.31
N MET A 317 5.68 21.72 1.96
CA MET A 317 6.18 20.39 2.32
C MET A 317 7.54 20.13 1.67
N ARG A 318 7.69 20.48 0.39
CA ARG A 318 8.97 20.38 -0.34
C ARG A 318 10.05 21.28 0.26
N GLU A 319 9.72 22.53 0.63
CA GLU A 319 10.63 23.42 1.35
C GLU A 319 11.11 22.83 2.68
N ASN A 320 10.22 22.14 3.40
CA ASN A 320 10.56 21.49 4.68
C ASN A 320 11.45 20.26 4.49
N PHE A 321 11.30 19.52 3.37
CA PHE A 321 12.18 18.39 3.04
C PHE A 321 13.54 18.88 2.52
N LEU A 322 13.55 19.91 1.72
CA LEU A 322 14.75 20.54 1.17
C LEU A 322 15.14 21.74 2.03
N CYS A 323 16.41 22.01 2.12
CA CYS A 323 16.93 23.19 2.80
C CYS A 323 16.72 24.41 1.90
N GLN A 324 15.61 25.15 2.09
CA GLN A 324 15.27 26.33 1.27
C GLN A 324 15.29 26.03 -0.25
N ASN A 325 14.66 24.94 -0.65
CA ASN A 325 14.64 24.43 -2.03
C ASN A 325 16.01 24.03 -2.61
N GLN A 326 17.04 23.84 -1.76
CA GLN A 326 18.36 23.36 -2.15
C GLN A 326 18.69 22.07 -1.41
N ILE A 327 19.55 21.25 -2.00
CA ILE A 327 20.10 20.07 -1.31
C ILE A 327 21.20 20.57 -0.36
N CYS A 328 20.94 20.53 0.93
CA CYS A 328 21.91 20.88 1.95
C CYS A 328 22.59 19.62 2.51
N LYS A 329 23.76 19.81 3.09
CA LYS A 329 24.46 18.75 3.81
C LYS A 329 23.84 18.53 5.20
N THR A 330 23.60 17.30 5.57
CA THR A 330 23.11 16.95 6.92
C THR A 330 24.13 17.41 7.97
N PRO A 331 23.72 18.13 9.01
CA PRO A 331 24.64 18.52 10.10
C PRO A 331 25.29 17.29 10.75
N LYS A 332 26.51 17.46 11.21
CA LYS A 332 27.26 16.43 11.93
C LYS A 332 26.49 16.00 13.18
N PRO A 333 26.34 14.69 13.46
CA PRO A 333 25.74 14.25 14.71
C PRO A 333 26.65 14.59 15.89
N LYS A 334 26.03 14.92 17.02
CA LYS A 334 26.72 15.13 18.29
C LYS A 334 26.98 13.79 18.96
N ILE A 335 28.06 13.70 19.72
CA ILE A 335 28.43 12.55 20.53
C ILE A 335 28.65 12.99 21.98
N GLU A 336 28.09 12.25 22.91
CA GLU A 336 28.28 12.40 24.34
C GLU A 336 28.63 11.04 24.94
N TRP A 337 29.59 11.00 25.84
CA TRP A 337 30.00 9.78 26.52
C TRP A 337 29.42 9.75 27.93
N GLN A 338 28.64 8.71 28.24
CA GLN A 338 28.04 8.48 29.54
C GLN A 338 28.27 7.01 29.94
N ASP A 339 28.80 6.75 31.10
CA ASP A 339 29.08 5.41 31.61
C ASP A 339 29.89 4.53 30.62
N GLY A 340 30.83 5.15 29.89
CA GLY A 340 31.67 4.47 28.91
C GLY A 340 30.95 4.09 27.61
N LYS A 341 29.73 4.57 27.36
CA LYS A 341 28.93 4.38 26.15
C LYS A 341 28.78 5.68 25.39
N ALA A 342 28.78 5.61 24.06
CA ALA A 342 28.58 6.76 23.19
C ALA A 342 27.10 6.96 22.91
N HIS A 343 26.58 8.13 23.25
CA HIS A 343 25.24 8.61 22.92
C HIS A 343 25.33 9.55 21.72
N LEU A 344 24.64 9.22 20.64
CA LEU A 344 24.62 10.04 19.43
C LEU A 344 23.28 10.77 19.30
N SER A 345 23.31 12.02 18.87
CA SER A 345 22.12 12.82 18.64
C SER A 345 22.21 13.67 17.38
N SER A 346 21.07 13.97 16.78
CA SER A 346 20.95 14.85 15.61
C SER A 346 20.09 16.06 15.93
N SER A 347 20.56 17.24 15.58
CA SER A 347 19.81 18.52 15.79
C SER A 347 18.59 18.68 14.89
N ILE A 348 18.47 17.89 13.82
CA ILE A 348 17.39 18.02 12.81
C ILE A 348 16.62 16.70 12.63
N GLY A 349 16.68 15.79 13.59
CA GLY A 349 16.00 14.50 13.52
C GLY A 349 16.51 13.59 12.39
N ALA A 350 17.80 13.70 12.01
CA ALA A 350 18.40 12.84 11.02
C ALA A 350 18.65 11.44 11.59
N SER A 351 18.56 10.41 10.76
CA SER A 351 19.02 9.07 11.07
C SER A 351 20.55 9.07 11.23
N ILE A 352 21.06 8.35 12.23
CA ILE A 352 22.49 8.23 12.47
C ILE A 352 22.91 6.79 12.20
N GLY A 353 23.90 6.62 11.33
CA GLY A 353 24.58 5.35 11.11
C GLY A 353 25.90 5.29 11.85
N TYR A 354 26.30 4.11 12.31
CA TYR A 354 27.63 3.86 12.84
C TYR A 354 28.21 2.57 12.26
N GLN A 355 29.55 2.48 12.28
CA GLN A 355 30.31 1.37 11.73
C GLN A 355 31.52 1.13 12.62
N ALA A 356 31.71 -0.11 13.10
CA ALA A 356 32.96 -0.46 13.81
C ALA A 356 34.19 -0.16 12.93
N ALA A 357 35.29 0.26 13.51
CA ALA A 357 36.47 0.77 12.78
C ALA A 357 36.95 -0.20 11.69
N GLU A 358 36.92 -1.49 11.97
CA GLU A 358 37.40 -2.58 11.09
C GLU A 358 36.27 -3.19 10.21
N SER A 359 35.01 -2.70 10.33
CA SER A 359 33.89 -3.21 9.57
C SER A 359 33.65 -2.41 8.29
N THR A 360 33.08 -3.04 7.26
CA THR A 360 32.54 -2.37 6.07
C THR A 360 31.02 -2.14 6.16
N HIS A 361 30.38 -2.68 7.20
CA HIS A 361 28.94 -2.64 7.36
C HIS A 361 28.49 -1.49 8.28
N TRP A 362 27.52 -0.70 7.83
CA TRP A 362 26.85 0.36 8.59
C TRP A 362 25.64 -0.18 9.34
N SER A 363 25.55 0.17 10.62
CA SER A 363 24.37 -0.12 11.46
C SER A 363 23.62 1.16 11.81
N LEU A 364 22.30 1.08 11.90
CA LEU A 364 21.48 2.20 12.38
C LEU A 364 21.67 2.38 13.88
N TYR A 365 21.93 3.62 14.31
CA TYR A 365 22.00 3.96 15.73
C TYR A 365 20.59 3.95 16.36
N GLN A 366 20.38 3.06 17.32
CA GLN A 366 19.12 2.91 18.05
C GLN A 366 19.33 2.90 19.58
N ARG A 367 20.56 2.67 20.02
CA ARG A 367 20.94 2.59 21.44
C ARG A 367 22.40 2.98 21.63
N PRO A 368 22.81 3.35 22.86
CA PRO A 368 24.20 3.73 23.14
C PRO A 368 25.20 2.67 22.69
N ILE A 369 26.33 3.13 22.13
CA ILE A 369 27.37 2.29 21.51
C ILE A 369 28.46 2.03 22.53
N GLU A 370 28.87 0.75 22.70
CA GLU A 370 29.92 0.31 23.59
C GLU A 370 31.27 0.08 22.88
N LEU A 371 31.33 0.31 21.56
CA LEU A 371 32.58 0.08 20.79
C LEU A 371 33.68 1.06 21.19
N PRO A 372 34.94 0.60 21.32
CA PRO A 372 36.06 1.47 21.69
C PRO A 372 36.41 2.47 20.59
N LYS A 373 36.18 2.11 19.33
CA LYS A 373 36.44 2.96 18.15
C LYS A 373 35.44 2.64 17.04
N PHE A 374 34.81 3.68 16.48
CA PHE A 374 33.82 3.52 15.41
C PHE A 374 33.70 4.79 14.56
N LYS A 375 33.26 4.62 13.33
CA LYS A 375 32.85 5.72 12.44
C LYS A 375 31.37 5.98 12.63
N TYR A 376 30.93 7.23 12.44
CA TYR A 376 29.54 7.60 12.49
C TYR A 376 29.23 8.77 11.59
N LYS A 377 28.02 8.84 11.07
CA LYS A 377 27.50 9.90 10.21
C LYS A 377 25.98 10.01 10.37
N ALA A 378 25.43 11.11 9.92
CA ALA A 378 23.98 11.32 9.89
C ALA A 378 23.50 11.54 8.45
N ILE A 379 22.24 11.14 8.19
CA ILE A 379 21.55 11.42 6.94
C ILE A 379 20.10 11.82 7.23
N ARG A 380 19.66 12.89 6.62
CA ARG A 380 18.26 13.31 6.61
C ARG A 380 17.71 13.18 5.20
N TYR A 381 16.47 12.71 5.07
CA TYR A 381 15.78 12.68 3.78
C TYR A 381 15.76 14.08 3.14
N GLY A 382 16.12 14.16 1.85
CA GLY A 382 16.22 15.43 1.11
C GLY A 382 17.55 16.19 1.30
N PHE A 383 18.51 15.63 2.06
CA PHE A 383 19.84 16.22 2.30
C PHE A 383 20.93 15.25 1.85
N GLU A 384 22.11 15.78 1.54
CA GLU A 384 23.32 14.96 1.44
C GLU A 384 23.71 14.40 2.80
N GLU A 385 24.46 13.30 2.82
CA GLU A 385 25.03 12.74 4.06
C GLU A 385 25.92 13.76 4.77
N SER A 386 25.97 13.71 6.09
CA SER A 386 27.00 14.42 6.85
C SER A 386 28.40 13.87 6.55
N GLU A 387 29.43 14.58 6.95
CA GLU A 387 30.77 14.02 7.00
C GLU A 387 30.78 12.79 7.91
N THR A 388 31.56 11.77 7.52
CA THR A 388 31.87 10.64 8.38
C THR A 388 32.86 11.06 9.44
N LEU A 389 32.50 10.89 10.70
CA LEU A 389 33.31 11.21 11.86
C LEU A 389 33.87 9.93 12.46
N LEU A 390 35.00 10.02 13.16
CA LEU A 390 35.61 8.94 13.91
C LEU A 390 35.44 9.24 15.40
N ALA A 391 34.91 8.29 16.14
CA ALA A 391 34.84 8.30 17.59
C ALA A 391 35.83 7.32 18.17
N GLN A 392 36.43 7.69 19.28
CA GLN A 392 37.26 6.84 20.09
C GLN A 392 36.87 7.08 21.55
N LYS A 393 36.71 6.00 22.30
CA LYS A 393 36.36 6.05 23.71
C LYS A 393 37.47 6.81 24.46
N PRO A 394 37.13 7.80 25.31
CA PRO A 394 38.06 8.54 26.12
C PRO A 394 38.92 7.67 27.04
#